data_509b53fb6273ff7f69dc3af263a7721f
#
_entry.id   509b53fb6273ff7f69dc3af263a7721f
#
_cell.length_a   1.000
_cell.length_b   1.000
_cell.length_c   1.000
_cell.angle_alpha   90.00
_cell.angle_beta   90.00
_cell.angle_gamma   90.00
#
_symmetry.space_group_name_H-M   'P 1'
#
loop_
_entity.id
_entity.type
_entity.pdbx_description
1 polymer ?
#
loop_
_entity_poly.entity_id
_entity_poly.type
_entity_poly.pdbx_seq_one_letter_code
_entity_poly.pdbx_strand_id
1 'polypeptide(L)'
;MKILIVEDETAAYENLADMILSLDSSIEIMGNTESVRQTVRWLQANPKPDLLFMDIHLSDGSAFAIFDQIEVETPIIFTTAYDQYAIDAFKVNSIDYLLKPVKPEELNRSLEKFSRWNQQDVLHYLSQLTQLSLSPKYKDKLLIPVKDKLLPIGLNEVSCFYTADKNTYIYLRNGGSYPYAKTLEQIISSLNPAEFIRANKQFIICLLYTSPSPRDLSTSRMPSSA
;
A
#
# COMPACT_ATOMS: atom_id res chain seq x y z
N MET A 1 -9.45 3.14 21.78
CA MET A 1 -9.30 3.21 20.30
C MET A 1 -10.61 3.72 19.71
N LYS A 2 -10.53 4.72 18.81
CA LYS A 2 -11.70 5.36 18.17
C LYS A 2 -11.85 4.91 16.73
N ILE A 3 -13.01 4.38 16.36
CA ILE A 3 -13.29 3.82 15.04
C ILE A 3 -14.46 4.55 14.38
N LEU A 4 -14.31 4.92 13.12
CA LEU A 4 -15.43 5.30 12.26
C LEU A 4 -15.73 4.14 11.31
N ILE A 5 -17.01 3.81 11.16
CA ILE A 5 -17.48 2.81 10.20
C ILE A 5 -18.17 3.56 9.03
N VAL A 6 -17.82 3.18 7.82
CA VAL A 6 -18.37 3.71 6.57
C VAL A 6 -19.08 2.56 5.87
N GLU A 7 -20.40 2.53 6.01
CA GLU A 7 -21.26 1.42 5.57
C GLU A 7 -22.68 1.89 5.34
N ASP A 8 -23.22 1.70 4.15
CA ASP A 8 -24.57 2.16 3.78
C ASP A 8 -25.68 1.14 4.11
N GLU A 9 -25.31 -0.12 4.34
CA GLU A 9 -26.23 -1.15 4.76
C GLU A 9 -26.31 -1.25 6.29
N THR A 10 -27.44 -0.84 6.88
CA THR A 10 -27.65 -0.80 8.34
C THR A 10 -27.35 -2.15 9.01
N ALA A 11 -27.80 -3.27 8.41
CA ALA A 11 -27.57 -4.60 8.97
C ALA A 11 -26.09 -4.99 8.95
N ALA A 12 -25.33 -4.61 7.93
CA ALA A 12 -23.90 -4.85 7.84
C ALA A 12 -23.13 -4.01 8.88
N TYR A 13 -23.54 -2.74 9.05
CA TYR A 13 -23.00 -1.87 10.08
C TYR A 13 -23.23 -2.43 11.49
N GLU A 14 -24.47 -2.79 11.84
CA GLU A 14 -24.81 -3.33 13.17
C GLU A 14 -24.01 -4.61 13.46
N ASN A 15 -23.98 -5.53 12.52
CA ASN A 15 -23.22 -6.78 12.66
C ASN A 15 -21.72 -6.53 12.85
N LEU A 16 -21.13 -5.61 12.08
CA LEU A 16 -19.70 -5.27 12.20
C LEU A 16 -19.42 -4.58 13.55
N ALA A 17 -20.28 -3.64 13.96
CA ALA A 17 -20.16 -2.94 15.22
C ALA A 17 -20.24 -3.91 16.42
N ASP A 18 -21.21 -4.82 16.42
CA ASP A 18 -21.37 -5.84 17.46
C ASP A 18 -20.14 -6.77 17.54
N MET A 19 -19.61 -7.20 16.40
CA MET A 19 -18.40 -8.01 16.36
C MET A 19 -17.19 -7.27 16.92
N ILE A 20 -16.99 -6.00 16.55
CA ILE A 20 -15.89 -5.16 17.05
C ILE A 20 -15.97 -5.02 18.57
N LEU A 21 -17.14 -4.66 19.10
CA LEU A 21 -17.36 -4.47 20.54
C LEU A 21 -17.28 -5.78 21.34
N SER A 22 -17.61 -6.91 20.72
CA SER A 22 -17.47 -8.23 21.30
C SER A 22 -16.00 -8.66 21.45
N LEU A 23 -15.13 -8.23 20.53
CA LEU A 23 -13.69 -8.51 20.58
C LEU A 23 -12.97 -7.60 21.59
N ASP A 24 -13.35 -6.32 21.65
CA ASP A 24 -12.77 -5.36 22.58
C ASP A 24 -13.80 -4.28 22.94
N SER A 25 -14.39 -4.39 24.12
CA SER A 25 -15.38 -3.44 24.62
C SER A 25 -14.84 -2.05 24.97
N SER A 26 -13.51 -1.86 24.96
CA SER A 26 -12.88 -0.55 25.14
C SER A 26 -12.86 0.31 23.86
N ILE A 27 -13.25 -0.26 22.75
CA ILE A 27 -13.33 0.45 21.46
C ILE A 27 -14.53 1.40 21.46
N GLU A 28 -14.31 2.63 21.04
CA GLU A 28 -15.33 3.64 20.85
C GLU A 28 -15.68 3.74 19.35
N ILE A 29 -16.90 3.39 18.97
CA ILE A 29 -17.43 3.63 17.63
C ILE A 29 -17.92 5.08 17.58
N MET A 30 -17.23 5.94 16.84
CA MET A 30 -17.51 7.38 16.74
C MET A 30 -18.77 7.68 15.91
N GLY A 31 -19.20 6.74 15.09
CA GLY A 31 -20.39 6.86 14.26
C GLY A 31 -20.37 5.94 13.04
N ASN A 32 -21.43 6.08 12.23
CA ASN A 32 -21.55 5.50 10.90
C ASN A 32 -21.74 6.59 9.85
N THR A 33 -21.21 6.38 8.66
CA THR A 33 -21.48 7.19 7.47
C THR A 33 -21.82 6.29 6.30
N GLU A 34 -22.86 6.67 5.53
CA GLU A 34 -23.51 5.81 4.54
C GLU A 34 -23.19 6.19 3.09
N SER A 35 -22.35 7.22 2.88
CA SER A 35 -22.04 7.72 1.54
C SER A 35 -20.69 8.42 1.49
N VAL A 36 -20.10 8.50 0.31
CA VAL A 36 -18.88 9.26 0.04
C VAL A 36 -18.99 10.70 0.56
N ARG A 37 -20.10 11.36 0.21
CA ARG A 37 -20.34 12.76 0.61
C ARG A 37 -20.45 12.93 2.11
N GLN A 38 -21.15 12.03 2.79
CA GLN A 38 -21.29 12.07 4.25
C GLN A 38 -19.93 11.81 4.93
N THR A 39 -19.16 10.84 4.44
CA THR A 39 -17.84 10.51 4.97
C THR A 39 -16.86 11.67 4.84
N VAL A 40 -16.80 12.32 3.68
CA VAL A 40 -15.94 13.49 3.46
C VAL A 40 -16.29 14.61 4.46
N ARG A 41 -17.57 14.94 4.61
CA ARG A 41 -18.03 15.97 5.57
C ARG A 41 -17.70 15.58 7.00
N TRP A 42 -17.91 14.31 7.36
CA TRP A 42 -17.66 13.83 8.71
C TRP A 42 -16.17 13.94 9.06
N LEU A 43 -15.28 13.47 8.18
CA LEU A 43 -13.82 13.52 8.38
C LEU A 43 -13.26 14.94 8.45
N GLN A 44 -13.91 15.91 7.77
CA GLN A 44 -13.53 17.32 7.83
C GLN A 44 -14.03 18.04 9.10
N ALA A 45 -15.13 17.58 9.69
CA ALA A 45 -15.81 18.27 10.79
C ALA A 45 -15.53 17.68 12.18
N ASN A 46 -15.00 16.46 12.27
CA ASN A 46 -14.84 15.73 13.52
C ASN A 46 -13.37 15.41 13.79
N PRO A 47 -13.02 15.07 15.04
CA PRO A 47 -11.71 14.58 15.39
C PRO A 47 -11.35 13.34 14.58
N LYS A 48 -10.06 13.22 14.21
CA LYS A 48 -9.54 12.10 13.45
C LYS A 48 -9.73 10.78 14.19
N PRO A 49 -10.38 9.76 13.58
CA PRO A 49 -10.44 8.42 14.14
C PRO A 49 -9.08 7.73 14.09
N ASP A 50 -8.86 6.75 14.95
CA ASP A 50 -7.65 5.93 14.96
C ASP A 50 -7.66 4.91 13.79
N LEU A 51 -8.86 4.44 13.41
CA LEU A 51 -9.07 3.43 12.36
C LEU A 51 -10.39 3.67 11.63
N LEU A 52 -10.40 3.43 10.33
CA LEU A 52 -11.59 3.39 9.49
C LEU A 52 -11.91 1.94 9.09
N PHE A 53 -13.15 1.51 9.28
CA PHE A 53 -13.73 0.42 8.50
C PHE A 53 -14.54 1.04 7.37
N MET A 54 -14.31 0.59 6.14
CA MET A 54 -14.86 1.25 4.96
C MET A 54 -15.35 0.24 3.93
N ASP A 55 -16.67 0.23 3.67
CA ASP A 55 -17.15 -0.49 2.49
C ASP A 55 -16.67 0.23 1.23
N ILE A 56 -16.31 -0.55 0.23
CA ILE A 56 -15.90 -0.03 -1.08
C ILE A 56 -17.08 0.49 -1.88
N HIS A 57 -18.25 -0.11 -1.73
CA HIS A 57 -19.48 0.28 -2.42
C HIS A 57 -20.42 0.98 -1.47
N LEU A 58 -20.61 2.27 -1.68
CA LEU A 58 -21.52 3.11 -0.91
C LEU A 58 -22.69 3.55 -1.79
N SER A 59 -23.77 4.02 -1.16
CA SER A 59 -25.00 4.41 -1.82
C SER A 59 -24.84 5.44 -2.95
N ASP A 60 -23.81 6.29 -2.89
CA ASP A 60 -23.51 7.33 -3.87
C ASP A 60 -22.24 7.08 -4.72
N GLY A 61 -21.65 5.90 -4.62
CA GLY A 61 -20.52 5.50 -5.46
C GLY A 61 -19.41 4.73 -4.76
N SER A 62 -18.25 4.66 -5.39
CA SER A 62 -17.09 3.98 -4.81
C SER A 62 -16.47 4.82 -3.69
N ALA A 63 -16.14 4.18 -2.56
CA ALA A 63 -15.43 4.83 -1.45
C ALA A 63 -14.07 5.43 -1.86
N PHE A 64 -13.46 4.93 -2.93
CA PHE A 64 -12.20 5.51 -3.45
C PHE A 64 -12.35 6.98 -3.87
N ALA A 65 -13.56 7.44 -4.22
CA ALA A 65 -13.83 8.84 -4.52
C ALA A 65 -13.66 9.78 -3.31
N ILE A 66 -13.55 9.26 -2.09
CA ILE A 66 -13.20 10.03 -0.89
C ILE A 66 -11.77 10.55 -1.00
N PHE A 67 -10.84 9.71 -1.46
CA PHE A 67 -9.41 10.03 -1.57
C PHE A 67 -9.09 11.00 -2.71
N ASP A 68 -10.01 11.18 -3.65
CA ASP A 68 -9.92 12.21 -4.68
C ASP A 68 -10.32 13.60 -4.14
N GLN A 69 -11.06 13.65 -3.02
CA GLN A 69 -11.60 14.88 -2.45
C GLN A 69 -10.85 15.37 -1.22
N ILE A 70 -10.32 14.45 -0.41
CA ILE A 70 -9.58 14.76 0.82
C ILE A 70 -8.41 13.79 1.01
N GLU A 71 -7.37 14.28 1.67
CA GLU A 71 -6.27 13.43 2.13
C GLU A 71 -6.69 12.69 3.40
N VAL A 72 -6.65 11.36 3.37
CA VAL A 72 -6.99 10.50 4.51
C VAL A 72 -5.73 9.79 5.00
N GLU A 73 -5.20 10.27 6.11
CA GLU A 73 -4.03 9.66 6.75
C GLU A 73 -4.39 8.51 7.71
N THR A 74 -5.65 8.44 8.13
CA THR A 74 -6.13 7.38 9.02
C THR A 74 -5.99 6.02 8.35
N PRO A 75 -5.45 5.02 9.05
CA PRO A 75 -5.40 3.65 8.57
C PRO A 75 -6.80 3.09 8.27
N ILE A 76 -6.90 2.25 7.23
CA ILE A 76 -8.18 1.75 6.73
C ILE A 76 -8.17 0.24 6.67
N ILE A 77 -9.25 -0.39 7.12
CA ILE A 77 -9.61 -1.77 6.83
C ILE A 77 -10.83 -1.71 5.91
N PHE A 78 -10.66 -2.18 4.67
CA PHE A 78 -11.77 -2.25 3.74
C PHE A 78 -12.66 -3.47 4.00
N THR A 79 -13.97 -3.27 3.83
CA THR A 79 -14.97 -4.34 3.80
C THR A 79 -15.66 -4.33 2.43
N THR A 80 -15.98 -5.47 1.86
CA THR A 80 -16.68 -5.53 0.57
C THR A 80 -17.21 -6.93 0.25
N ALA A 81 -18.22 -7.00 -0.60
CA ALA A 81 -18.73 -8.25 -1.15
C ALA A 81 -17.88 -8.80 -2.31
N TYR A 82 -16.92 -8.05 -2.84
CA TYR A 82 -16.17 -8.38 -4.05
C TYR A 82 -14.66 -8.47 -3.81
N ASP A 83 -14.05 -9.53 -4.29
CA ASP A 83 -12.61 -9.80 -4.18
C ASP A 83 -11.74 -8.99 -5.17
N GLN A 84 -12.33 -8.52 -6.26
CA GLN A 84 -11.62 -7.82 -7.35
C GLN A 84 -11.06 -6.44 -6.99
N TYR A 85 -11.55 -5.80 -5.91
CA TYR A 85 -11.11 -4.45 -5.49
C TYR A 85 -9.94 -4.44 -4.51
N ALA A 86 -9.43 -5.60 -4.12
CA ALA A 86 -8.24 -5.70 -3.27
C ALA A 86 -7.05 -4.92 -3.83
N ILE A 87 -6.93 -4.82 -5.16
CA ILE A 87 -5.83 -4.10 -5.85
C ILE A 87 -5.91 -2.59 -5.62
N ASP A 88 -7.10 -2.00 -5.63
CA ASP A 88 -7.25 -0.55 -5.44
C ASP A 88 -7.12 -0.15 -3.96
N ALA A 89 -7.49 -1.03 -3.04
CA ALA A 89 -7.26 -0.85 -1.61
C ALA A 89 -5.77 -0.65 -1.26
N PHE A 90 -4.85 -1.29 -1.98
CA PHE A 90 -3.40 -1.12 -1.77
C PHE A 90 -2.83 0.23 -2.21
N LYS A 91 -3.59 1.04 -2.97
CA LYS A 91 -3.16 2.39 -3.39
C LYS A 91 -3.30 3.43 -2.30
N VAL A 92 -4.10 3.15 -1.29
CA VAL A 92 -4.38 4.02 -0.16
C VAL A 92 -3.78 3.41 1.12
N ASN A 93 -3.87 4.11 2.25
CA ASN A 93 -3.31 3.69 3.54
C ASN A 93 -4.11 2.53 4.16
N SER A 94 -4.26 1.41 3.43
CA SER A 94 -5.02 0.26 3.90
C SER A 94 -4.14 -0.74 4.65
N ILE A 95 -4.65 -1.18 5.79
CA ILE A 95 -4.04 -2.21 6.63
C ILE A 95 -4.46 -3.59 6.17
N ASP A 96 -5.75 -3.75 5.89
CA ASP A 96 -6.34 -5.04 5.53
C ASP A 96 -7.59 -4.89 4.67
N TYR A 97 -8.08 -6.05 4.23
CA TYR A 97 -9.22 -6.17 3.34
C TYR A 97 -10.06 -7.40 3.76
N LEU A 98 -11.32 -7.17 4.11
CA LEU A 98 -12.23 -8.18 4.61
C LEU A 98 -13.36 -8.42 3.61
N LEU A 99 -13.61 -9.67 3.27
CA LEU A 99 -14.75 -10.06 2.44
C LEU A 99 -16.00 -10.19 3.28
N LYS A 100 -17.12 -9.66 2.80
CA LYS A 100 -18.45 -9.88 3.38
C LYS A 100 -18.98 -11.27 2.98
N PRO A 101 -19.57 -12.03 3.90
CA PRO A 101 -19.79 -11.69 5.31
C PRO A 101 -18.50 -11.74 6.12
N VAL A 102 -18.23 -10.69 6.89
CA VAL A 102 -17.03 -10.58 7.73
C VAL A 102 -17.05 -11.66 8.79
N LYS A 103 -15.95 -12.38 8.95
CA LYS A 103 -15.81 -13.43 9.96
C LYS A 103 -15.08 -12.90 11.19
N PRO A 104 -15.49 -13.28 12.43
CA PRO A 104 -14.85 -12.81 13.65
C PRO A 104 -13.35 -13.06 13.69
N GLU A 105 -12.87 -14.19 13.16
CA GLU A 105 -11.44 -14.54 13.14
C GLU A 105 -10.64 -13.64 12.20
N GLU A 106 -11.23 -13.26 11.05
CA GLU A 106 -10.62 -12.37 10.08
C GLU A 106 -10.57 -10.94 10.64
N LEU A 107 -11.67 -10.48 11.26
CA LEU A 107 -11.74 -9.19 11.94
C LEU A 107 -10.70 -9.09 13.06
N ASN A 108 -10.61 -10.10 13.94
CA ASN A 108 -9.61 -10.12 15.02
C ASN A 108 -8.19 -10.02 14.47
N ARG A 109 -7.88 -10.77 13.42
CA ARG A 109 -6.55 -10.72 12.76
C ARG A 109 -6.24 -9.33 12.19
N SER A 110 -7.22 -8.66 11.61
CA SER A 110 -7.06 -7.31 11.07
C SER A 110 -6.83 -6.27 12.18
N LEU A 111 -7.54 -6.38 13.30
CA LEU A 111 -7.32 -5.53 14.48
C LEU A 111 -5.95 -5.78 15.12
N GLU A 112 -5.49 -7.03 15.21
CA GLU A 112 -4.13 -7.35 15.66
C GLU A 112 -3.07 -6.76 14.70
N LYS A 113 -3.31 -6.80 13.40
CA LYS A 113 -2.43 -6.22 12.39
C LYS A 113 -2.34 -4.70 12.56
N PHE A 114 -3.47 -4.03 12.82
CA PHE A 114 -3.50 -2.60 13.16
C PHE A 114 -2.71 -2.28 14.42
N SER A 115 -2.86 -3.07 15.49
CA SER A 115 -2.11 -2.88 16.75
C SER A 115 -0.61 -2.97 16.54
N ARG A 116 -0.14 -3.89 15.71
CA ARG A 116 1.29 -4.04 15.35
C ARG A 116 1.77 -2.88 14.48
N TRP A 117 0.93 -2.39 13.57
CA TRP A 117 1.22 -1.23 12.75
C TRP A 117 1.47 0.00 13.62
N ASN A 118 0.60 0.28 14.58
CA ASN A 118 0.76 1.38 15.54
C ASN A 118 2.02 1.25 16.40
N GLN A 119 2.43 0.03 16.77
CA GLN A 119 3.68 -0.20 17.51
C GLN A 119 4.92 0.05 16.65
N GLN A 120 4.88 -0.30 15.38
CA GLN A 120 5.98 -0.02 14.44
C GLN A 120 6.13 1.49 14.19
N ASP A 121 5.04 2.24 14.10
CA ASP A 121 5.09 3.70 13.97
C ASP A 121 5.67 4.38 15.22
N VAL A 122 5.33 3.91 16.43
CA VAL A 122 5.93 4.42 17.67
C VAL A 122 7.42 4.08 17.77
N LEU A 123 7.84 2.87 17.41
CA LEU A 123 9.25 2.49 17.36
C LEU A 123 10.00 3.23 16.26
N HIS A 124 9.36 3.45 15.11
CA HIS A 124 9.91 4.25 14.02
C HIS A 124 10.02 5.73 14.42
N TYR A 125 9.03 6.31 15.07
CA TYR A 125 9.07 7.67 15.62
C TYR A 125 10.15 7.84 16.68
N LEU A 126 10.29 6.89 17.60
CA LEU A 126 11.37 6.87 18.61
C LEU A 126 12.76 6.72 17.93
N SER A 127 12.87 5.92 16.86
CA SER A 127 14.10 5.82 16.09
C SER A 127 14.40 7.10 15.29
N GLN A 128 13.38 7.84 14.87
CA GLN A 128 13.53 9.15 14.21
C GLN A 128 13.96 10.25 15.21
N LEU A 129 13.51 10.22 16.45
CA LEU A 129 13.96 11.14 17.47
C LEU A 129 15.45 10.94 17.86
N THR A 130 15.96 9.71 17.69
CA THR A 130 17.39 9.38 17.90
C THR A 130 18.24 9.61 16.64
N GLN A 131 17.63 9.78 15.48
CA GLN A 131 18.27 10.13 14.20
C GLN A 131 17.67 11.42 13.65
N LEU A 132 18.06 12.57 14.21
CA LEU A 132 17.89 13.87 13.54
C LEU A 132 18.70 13.88 12.24
N SER A 133 18.14 13.26 11.19
CA SER A 133 18.46 13.51 9.78
C SER A 133 17.77 12.48 8.88
N LEU A 134 16.93 12.98 7.99
CA LEU A 134 16.48 12.35 6.73
C LEU A 134 15.35 11.32 6.82
N SER A 135 14.11 11.81 6.72
CA SER A 135 12.95 11.00 6.31
C SER A 135 13.18 10.41 4.91
N PRO A 136 13.05 9.11 4.68
CA PRO A 136 13.09 8.57 3.33
C PRO A 136 11.79 8.95 2.59
N LYS A 137 11.91 9.93 1.70
CA LYS A 137 10.88 10.38 0.73
C LYS A 137 10.58 9.30 -0.33
N TYR A 138 11.07 8.08 -0.16
CA TYR A 138 11.14 7.07 -1.21
C TYR A 138 10.56 5.72 -0.76
N LYS A 139 10.00 4.98 -1.73
CA LYS A 139 9.38 3.67 -1.50
C LYS A 139 10.43 2.59 -1.31
N ASP A 140 10.24 1.70 -0.35
CA ASP A 140 11.14 0.56 -0.11
C ASP A 140 10.70 -0.71 -0.86
N LYS A 141 9.44 -0.78 -1.30
CA LYS A 141 8.86 -1.95 -1.98
C LYS A 141 8.01 -1.55 -3.17
N LEU A 142 8.00 -2.42 -4.17
CA LEU A 142 7.13 -2.33 -5.35
C LEU A 142 6.18 -3.52 -5.36
N LEU A 143 4.94 -3.28 -5.78
CA LEU A 143 3.96 -4.33 -6.03
C LEU A 143 3.85 -4.55 -7.54
N ILE A 144 4.13 -5.76 -7.98
CA ILE A 144 4.11 -6.11 -9.40
C ILE A 144 2.97 -7.09 -9.65
N PRO A 145 2.02 -6.77 -10.55
CA PRO A 145 0.99 -7.70 -10.95
C PRO A 145 1.60 -8.84 -11.77
N VAL A 146 1.48 -10.07 -11.27
CA VAL A 146 1.92 -11.30 -11.96
C VAL A 146 0.74 -12.24 -12.02
N LYS A 147 0.11 -12.38 -13.18
CA LYS A 147 -1.17 -13.08 -13.38
C LYS A 147 -2.23 -12.54 -12.41
N ASP A 148 -2.78 -13.39 -11.55
CA ASP A 148 -3.83 -13.06 -10.58
C ASP A 148 -3.30 -12.69 -9.18
N LYS A 149 -1.98 -12.44 -9.06
CA LYS A 149 -1.33 -12.13 -7.78
C LYS A 149 -0.48 -10.89 -7.87
N LEU A 150 -0.41 -10.14 -6.76
CA LEU A 150 0.56 -9.06 -6.58
C LEU A 150 1.81 -9.61 -5.90
N LEU A 151 2.95 -9.46 -6.57
CA LEU A 151 4.24 -9.86 -6.03
C LEU A 151 4.90 -8.63 -5.39
N PRO A 152 5.08 -8.61 -4.05
CA PRO A 152 5.86 -7.57 -3.41
C PRO A 152 7.35 -7.80 -3.67
N ILE A 153 8.02 -6.80 -4.26
CA ILE A 153 9.46 -6.82 -4.54
C ILE A 153 10.11 -5.68 -3.77
N GLY A 154 11.10 -6.00 -2.94
CA GLY A 154 11.94 -5.03 -2.29
C GLY A 154 12.83 -4.29 -3.30
N LEU A 155 12.99 -2.96 -3.16
CA LEU A 155 13.88 -2.21 -4.05
C LEU A 155 15.35 -2.66 -3.92
N ASN A 156 15.73 -3.23 -2.79
CA ASN A 156 17.03 -3.88 -2.58
C ASN A 156 17.25 -5.14 -3.46
N GLU A 157 16.17 -5.73 -3.98
CA GLU A 157 16.23 -6.88 -4.91
C GLU A 157 16.31 -6.46 -6.38
N VAL A 158 16.07 -5.17 -6.67
CA VAL A 158 16.06 -4.65 -8.04
C VAL A 158 17.47 -4.30 -8.50
N SER A 159 17.86 -4.80 -9.67
CA SER A 159 19.11 -4.44 -10.35
C SER A 159 18.93 -3.21 -11.25
N CYS A 160 17.85 -3.21 -12.05
CA CYS A 160 17.56 -2.09 -12.94
C CYS A 160 16.09 -2.08 -13.37
N PHE A 161 15.66 -0.93 -13.88
CA PHE A 161 14.45 -0.79 -14.69
C PHE A 161 14.87 -0.47 -16.12
N TYR A 162 14.21 -1.09 -17.08
CA TYR A 162 14.54 -0.84 -18.48
C TYR A 162 13.29 -0.80 -19.37
N THR A 163 13.41 -0.17 -20.51
CA THR A 163 12.35 -0.11 -21.51
C THR A 163 12.76 -0.90 -22.74
N ALA A 164 11.91 -1.85 -23.14
CA ALA A 164 12.01 -2.59 -24.39
C ALA A 164 10.62 -2.65 -25.03
N ASP A 165 10.52 -2.51 -26.36
CA ASP A 165 9.27 -2.58 -27.12
C ASP A 165 8.13 -1.71 -26.56
N LYS A 166 8.47 -0.48 -26.15
CA LYS A 166 7.56 0.51 -25.54
C LYS A 166 7.01 0.11 -24.15
N ASN A 167 7.45 -1.01 -23.58
CA ASN A 167 7.07 -1.46 -22.26
C ASN A 167 8.22 -1.28 -21.28
N THR A 168 7.89 -1.01 -20.03
CA THR A 168 8.87 -0.93 -18.93
C THR A 168 8.93 -2.26 -18.20
N TYR A 169 10.13 -2.67 -17.81
CA TYR A 169 10.41 -3.90 -17.10
C TYR A 169 11.26 -3.62 -15.86
N ILE A 170 11.08 -4.44 -14.83
CA ILE A 170 11.94 -4.51 -13.65
C ILE A 170 12.81 -5.75 -13.82
N TYR A 171 14.11 -5.60 -13.64
CA TYR A 171 15.06 -6.71 -13.62
C TYR A 171 15.61 -6.90 -12.21
N LEU A 172 15.46 -8.12 -11.68
CA LEU A 172 15.86 -8.47 -10.32
C LEU A 172 17.27 -9.08 -10.29
N ARG A 173 17.92 -9.02 -9.13
CA ARG A 173 19.25 -9.61 -8.89
C ARG A 173 19.29 -11.12 -9.09
N ASN A 174 18.17 -11.81 -8.89
CA ASN A 174 18.03 -13.25 -9.12
C ASN A 174 17.81 -13.65 -10.59
N GLY A 175 17.85 -12.67 -11.52
CA GLY A 175 17.63 -12.88 -12.95
C GLY A 175 16.17 -12.81 -13.39
N GLY A 176 15.22 -12.59 -12.47
CA GLY A 176 13.80 -12.42 -12.79
C GLY A 176 13.54 -11.09 -13.51
N SER A 177 12.67 -11.10 -14.54
CA SER A 177 12.21 -9.90 -15.22
C SER A 177 10.70 -9.86 -15.23
N TYR A 178 10.13 -8.69 -14.88
CA TYR A 178 8.69 -8.50 -14.76
C TYR A 178 8.24 -7.22 -15.46
N PRO A 179 7.12 -7.24 -16.20
CA PRO A 179 6.56 -6.02 -16.78
C PRO A 179 6.07 -5.07 -15.67
N TYR A 180 6.22 -3.76 -15.91
CA TYR A 180 5.81 -2.74 -14.96
C TYR A 180 5.08 -1.61 -15.66
N ALA A 181 3.87 -1.30 -15.21
CA ALA A 181 2.95 -0.40 -15.92
C ALA A 181 3.28 1.10 -15.80
N LYS A 182 4.45 1.48 -15.25
CA LYS A 182 4.88 2.88 -15.11
C LYS A 182 6.00 3.22 -16.07
N THR A 183 6.05 4.49 -16.49
CA THR A 183 7.17 5.00 -17.30
C THR A 183 8.43 5.18 -16.45
N LEU A 184 9.62 5.18 -17.07
CA LEU A 184 10.87 5.43 -16.36
C LEU A 184 10.90 6.79 -15.66
N GLU A 185 10.20 7.79 -16.20
CA GLU A 185 10.06 9.13 -15.59
C GLU A 185 9.30 9.05 -14.26
N GLN A 186 8.18 8.33 -14.24
CA GLN A 186 7.37 8.13 -13.04
C GLN A 186 8.09 7.26 -11.99
N ILE A 187 8.91 6.32 -12.45
CA ILE A 187 9.69 5.46 -11.58
C ILE A 187 10.79 6.24 -10.89
N ILE A 188 11.63 6.96 -11.65
CA ILE A 188 12.78 7.68 -11.08
C ILE A 188 12.37 8.75 -10.07
N SER A 189 11.21 9.41 -10.27
CA SER A 189 10.69 10.41 -9.32
C SER A 189 10.30 9.83 -7.96
N SER A 190 10.06 8.51 -7.89
CA SER A 190 9.66 7.79 -6.67
C SER A 190 10.78 6.98 -6.04
N LEU A 191 11.97 6.93 -6.66
CA LEU A 191 13.13 6.19 -6.18
C LEU A 191 14.11 7.11 -5.44
N ASN A 192 14.85 6.53 -4.50
CA ASN A 192 15.93 7.22 -3.79
C ASN A 192 17.09 7.53 -4.76
N PRO A 193 17.43 8.80 -5.04
CA PRO A 193 18.52 9.17 -5.95
C PRO A 193 19.90 8.77 -5.44
N ALA A 194 20.04 8.43 -4.16
CA ALA A 194 21.28 7.86 -3.62
C ALA A 194 21.47 6.39 -3.99
N GLU A 195 20.39 5.70 -4.35
CA GLU A 195 20.41 4.26 -4.67
C GLU A 195 20.16 3.98 -6.15
N PHE A 196 19.44 4.86 -6.85
CA PHE A 196 19.07 4.68 -8.24
C PHE A 196 19.40 5.90 -9.07
N ILE A 197 19.99 5.66 -10.25
CA ILE A 197 20.31 6.71 -11.20
C ILE A 197 19.73 6.39 -12.58
N ARG A 198 19.28 7.40 -13.31
CA ARG A 198 18.91 7.26 -14.70
C ARG A 198 20.17 7.26 -15.58
N ALA A 199 20.55 6.09 -16.07
CA ALA A 199 21.75 5.94 -16.91
C ALA A 199 21.54 6.51 -18.33
N ASN A 200 20.34 6.33 -18.91
CA ASN A 200 19.97 6.87 -20.23
C ASN A 200 18.43 6.89 -20.42
N LYS A 201 17.97 7.07 -21.67
CA LYS A 201 16.54 7.07 -22.00
C LYS A 201 15.85 5.71 -21.76
N GLN A 202 16.61 4.63 -21.71
CA GLN A 202 16.09 3.26 -21.62
C GLN A 202 16.36 2.58 -20.28
N PHE A 203 17.23 3.09 -19.41
CA PHE A 203 17.66 2.42 -18.19
C PHE A 203 17.71 3.32 -16.96
N ILE A 204 17.23 2.78 -15.85
CA ILE A 204 17.50 3.23 -14.47
C ILE A 204 18.24 2.08 -13.78
N ILE A 205 19.41 2.33 -13.19
CA ILE A 205 20.26 1.34 -12.54
C ILE A 205 20.35 1.57 -11.03
N CYS A 206 20.49 0.47 -10.28
CA CYS A 206 20.78 0.51 -8.85
C CYS A 206 22.26 0.75 -8.61
N LEU A 207 22.62 1.81 -7.89
CA LEU A 207 24.01 2.18 -7.60
C LEU A 207 24.68 1.24 -6.59
N LEU A 208 23.90 0.59 -5.72
CA LEU A 208 24.41 -0.39 -4.76
C LEU A 208 25.03 -1.64 -5.42
N TYR A 209 24.88 -1.75 -6.75
CA TYR A 209 25.37 -2.88 -7.55
C TYR A 209 26.58 -2.54 -8.42
N THR A 210 27.11 -1.31 -8.38
CA THR A 210 28.14 -0.84 -9.32
C THR A 210 29.57 -1.07 -8.85
N SER A 211 29.82 -2.10 -8.03
CA SER A 211 31.19 -2.57 -7.81
C SER A 211 31.33 -4.04 -8.25
N PRO A 212 31.42 -4.33 -9.57
CA PRO A 212 31.80 -5.65 -9.99
C PRO A 212 33.25 -5.88 -9.57
N SER A 213 33.49 -6.92 -8.75
CA SER A 213 34.82 -7.43 -8.56
C SER A 213 35.39 -7.78 -9.94
N PRO A 214 36.69 -7.54 -10.23
CA PRO A 214 37.30 -7.94 -11.48
C PRO A 214 37.21 -9.45 -11.82
N ARG A 215 36.70 -10.26 -10.89
CA ARG A 215 36.46 -11.70 -11.07
C ARG A 215 35.11 -12.07 -11.67
N ASP A 216 34.13 -11.13 -11.69
CA ASP A 216 32.77 -11.42 -12.16
C ASP A 216 32.55 -11.14 -13.64
N LEU A 217 33.56 -10.58 -14.33
CA LEU A 217 33.48 -10.25 -15.76
C LEU A 217 33.73 -11.46 -16.70
N SER A 218 33.96 -12.67 -16.17
CA SER A 218 34.34 -13.83 -17.01
C SER A 218 33.17 -14.74 -17.42
N THR A 219 31.90 -14.51 -16.97
CA THR A 219 30.82 -15.49 -17.19
C THR A 219 29.50 -14.98 -17.69
N SER A 220 29.30 -13.69 -17.97
CA SER A 220 28.03 -13.22 -18.58
C SER A 220 28.22 -12.89 -20.06
N ARG A 221 27.97 -13.87 -20.92
CA ARG A 221 27.69 -13.62 -22.34
C ARG A 221 26.38 -12.86 -22.46
N MET A 222 26.45 -11.64 -22.95
CA MET A 222 25.26 -10.95 -23.46
C MET A 222 24.68 -11.74 -24.64
N PRO A 223 23.37 -11.91 -24.75
CA PRO A 223 22.78 -12.43 -25.97
C PRO A 223 23.08 -11.45 -27.09
N SER A 224 23.79 -11.91 -28.12
CA SER A 224 23.98 -11.18 -29.36
C SER A 224 22.63 -11.06 -30.08
N SER A 225 22.24 -9.84 -30.40
CA SER A 225 21.15 -9.53 -31.30
C SER A 225 21.45 -10.11 -32.68
N ALA A 226 20.57 -10.99 -33.17
CA ALA A 226 20.34 -11.25 -34.58
C ALA A 226 18.91 -10.81 -34.92
#